data_6616e814f06bab46c60faf6a68ad62bd
#
_entry.id   6616e814f06bab46c60faf6a68ad62bd
#
_cell.length_a   1.000
_cell.length_b   1.000
_cell.length_c   1.000
_cell.angle_alpha   90.00
_cell.angle_beta   90.00
_cell.angle_gamma   90.00
#
_symmetry.space_group_name_H-M   'P 1'
#
loop_
_entity.id
_entity.type
_entity.pdbx_description
1 polymer ?
#
loop_
_entity_poly.entity_id
_entity_poly.type
_entity_poly.pdbx_seq_one_letter_code
_entity_poly.pdbx_strand_id
1 'polypeptide(L)'
;MALPLLFSCSGKGSSKGGGLFGATGKPLEMVVVLPEGYDSEALRDSVKQALGMPMMVLPQNEPLLTVMMTGERDFSQMFKSLRNILYITIDKERYTSPSIGISRDQFAGGQLLIHARAESLESIYRLLDLKGRSIADMIYKEELVRLSHAFDQTYSSEVAKLMKEQIGGWTIRVNTDLEYTHTGDHFLWASDQGVKGRTDFFAFTYPYEGPQSLELDRIIAVRDSVLQQNVAGAHEGSYMSTEHRVPQVVRHVEANGIPRTEVRGLWAMVGDMMGGPFVLHAINDEANKRVLVVEMVVYYPGGPKKNLMLLAESQLYTLEAAE
;
A
#
# COMPACT_ATOMS: atom_id res chain seq x y z
N MET A 1 -25.40 -13.18 -6.25
CA MET A 1 -25.14 -13.88 -4.98
C MET A 1 -23.66 -13.63 -4.68
N ALA A 2 -23.36 -12.76 -3.73
CA ALA A 2 -21.98 -12.44 -3.37
C ALA A 2 -21.50 -13.48 -2.35
N LEU A 3 -20.47 -14.25 -2.72
CA LEU A 3 -19.82 -15.20 -1.82
C LEU A 3 -18.81 -14.40 -0.96
N PRO A 4 -18.86 -14.48 0.37
CA PRO A 4 -17.81 -13.88 1.20
C PRO A 4 -16.58 -14.78 1.13
N LEU A 5 -15.45 -14.24 0.63
CA LEU A 5 -14.14 -14.88 0.73
C LEU A 5 -13.71 -14.89 2.20
N LEU A 6 -13.89 -16.03 2.84
CA LEU A 6 -13.28 -16.36 4.11
C LEU A 6 -11.84 -16.79 3.84
N PHE A 7 -10.88 -15.90 4.01
CA PHE A 7 -9.47 -16.27 4.09
C PHE A 7 -9.22 -16.99 5.43
N SER A 8 -9.22 -18.31 5.38
CA SER A 8 -8.70 -19.16 6.44
C SER A 8 -7.20 -19.37 6.20
N CYS A 9 -6.35 -18.60 6.85
CA CYS A 9 -4.92 -18.86 6.89
C CYS A 9 -4.65 -20.05 7.81
N SER A 10 -4.53 -21.25 7.24
CA SER A 10 -3.99 -22.43 7.91
C SER A 10 -2.50 -22.58 7.55
N GLY A 11 -1.64 -21.87 8.26
CA GLY A 11 -0.19 -22.08 8.22
C GLY A 11 0.22 -23.11 9.27
N LYS A 12 0.54 -24.34 8.88
CA LYS A 12 1.25 -25.31 9.73
C LYS A 12 2.72 -24.98 9.79
N GLY A 13 3.14 -24.22 10.79
CA GLY A 13 4.51 -24.11 11.24
C GLY A 13 4.63 -24.73 12.62
N SER A 14 5.23 -25.92 12.72
CA SER A 14 5.52 -26.60 13.98
C SER A 14 6.65 -25.88 14.71
N SER A 15 6.34 -25.14 15.77
CA SER A 15 7.32 -24.83 16.82
C SER A 15 6.67 -25.07 18.20
N LYS A 16 7.28 -25.98 18.98
CA LYS A 16 6.96 -26.22 20.40
C LYS A 16 7.37 -24.99 21.21
N GLY A 17 6.39 -24.20 21.61
CA GLY A 17 6.49 -23.06 22.49
C GLY A 17 5.19 -22.28 22.31
N GLY A 18 4.46 -21.89 23.36
CA GLY A 18 3.17 -21.22 23.29
C GLY A 18 3.25 -19.96 22.42
N GLY A 19 3.10 -20.11 21.11
CA GLY A 19 3.12 -19.05 20.14
C GLY A 19 1.88 -18.17 20.24
N LEU A 20 2.03 -16.88 20.06
CA LEU A 20 0.90 -15.95 19.95
C LEU A 20 0.02 -16.34 18.75
N PHE A 21 -1.30 -16.23 18.93
CA PHE A 21 -2.22 -16.32 17.80
C PHE A 21 -1.96 -15.17 16.83
N GLY A 22 -2.21 -15.40 15.54
CA GLY A 22 -2.04 -14.35 14.52
C GLY A 22 -2.97 -13.16 14.78
N ALA A 23 -2.49 -11.97 14.47
CA ALA A 23 -3.29 -10.75 14.59
C ALA A 23 -4.48 -10.76 13.63
N THR A 24 -5.60 -10.17 14.08
CA THR A 24 -6.90 -10.13 13.40
C THR A 24 -7.21 -8.72 12.89
N GLY A 25 -8.37 -8.56 12.24
CA GLY A 25 -8.83 -7.29 11.68
C GLY A 25 -8.52 -7.17 10.17
N LYS A 26 -9.14 -6.19 9.54
CA LYS A 26 -8.91 -5.90 8.11
C LYS A 26 -7.67 -5.02 7.93
N PRO A 27 -7.05 -5.04 6.75
CA PRO A 27 -5.99 -4.09 6.43
C PRO A 27 -6.43 -2.64 6.69
N LEU A 28 -5.50 -1.83 7.20
CA LEU A 28 -5.72 -0.42 7.54
C LEU A 28 -6.76 -0.17 8.66
N GLU A 29 -7.25 -1.21 9.33
CA GLU A 29 -7.98 -1.06 10.59
C GLU A 29 -7.01 -0.90 11.74
N MET A 30 -7.35 0.01 12.66
CA MET A 30 -6.61 0.19 13.91
C MET A 30 -7.53 0.50 15.07
N VAL A 31 -7.09 0.16 16.27
CA VAL A 31 -7.70 0.65 17.51
C VAL A 31 -6.80 1.67 18.19
N VAL A 32 -7.40 2.76 18.67
CA VAL A 32 -6.75 3.74 19.53
C VAL A 32 -7.26 3.54 20.94
N VAL A 33 -6.34 3.26 21.86
CA VAL A 33 -6.63 3.09 23.28
C VAL A 33 -6.41 4.44 23.96
N LEU A 34 -7.49 5.00 24.49
CA LEU A 34 -7.51 6.30 25.16
C LEU A 34 -7.18 6.14 26.64
N PRO A 35 -6.34 7.01 27.22
CA PRO A 35 -5.89 6.86 28.62
C PRO A 35 -7.05 7.06 29.60
N GLU A 36 -7.02 6.33 30.69
CA GLU A 36 -8.01 6.45 31.76
C GLU A 36 -8.06 7.87 32.33
N GLY A 37 -9.26 8.38 32.52
CA GLY A 37 -9.49 9.74 33.02
C GLY A 37 -9.36 10.85 31.99
N TYR A 38 -8.93 10.55 30.75
CA TYR A 38 -8.75 11.53 29.67
C TYR A 38 -9.63 11.24 28.44
N ASP A 39 -10.45 10.18 28.46
CA ASP A 39 -11.37 9.88 27.37
C ASP A 39 -12.47 10.94 27.28
N SER A 40 -12.28 11.89 26.38
CA SER A 40 -13.16 13.03 26.13
C SER A 40 -13.44 13.19 24.64
N GLU A 41 -14.52 13.88 24.30
CA GLU A 41 -14.86 14.19 22.90
C GLU A 41 -13.71 14.97 22.22
N ALA A 42 -13.09 15.91 22.92
CA ALA A 42 -11.97 16.69 22.41
C ALA A 42 -10.75 15.80 22.04
N LEU A 43 -10.41 14.80 22.87
CA LEU A 43 -9.33 13.86 22.54
C LEU A 43 -9.72 12.97 21.38
N ARG A 44 -10.94 12.45 21.34
CA ARG A 44 -11.46 11.64 20.23
C ARG A 44 -11.43 12.40 18.90
N ASP A 45 -11.78 13.67 18.91
CA ASP A 45 -11.75 14.53 17.71
C ASP A 45 -10.31 14.84 17.27
N SER A 46 -9.40 15.09 18.21
CA SER A 46 -7.98 15.24 17.91
C SER A 46 -7.40 13.99 17.24
N VAL A 47 -7.74 12.79 17.73
CA VAL A 47 -7.34 11.51 17.11
C VAL A 47 -7.91 11.37 15.70
N LYS A 48 -9.22 11.67 15.50
CA LYS A 48 -9.85 11.62 14.17
C LYS A 48 -9.17 12.59 13.20
N GLN A 49 -8.86 13.79 13.63
CA GLN A 49 -8.18 14.79 12.81
C GLN A 49 -6.76 14.34 12.44
N ALA A 50 -6.00 13.84 13.41
CA ALA A 50 -4.61 13.43 13.21
C ALA A 50 -4.46 12.19 12.29
N LEU A 51 -5.42 11.25 12.34
CA LEU A 51 -5.37 9.97 11.64
C LEU A 51 -6.37 9.86 10.48
N GLY A 52 -7.28 10.83 10.34
CA GLY A 52 -8.37 10.82 9.36
C GLY A 52 -7.99 11.28 7.96
N MET A 53 -6.71 11.39 7.65
CA MET A 53 -6.25 11.79 6.32
C MET A 53 -6.74 10.84 5.23
N PRO A 54 -7.04 11.36 4.03
CA PRO A 54 -7.41 10.53 2.90
C PRO A 54 -6.22 9.71 2.39
N MET A 55 -6.51 8.55 1.80
CA MET A 55 -5.54 7.86 0.95
C MET A 55 -5.19 8.72 -0.25
N MET A 56 -3.90 8.79 -0.57
CA MET A 56 -3.43 9.67 -1.64
C MET A 56 -3.91 9.22 -3.01
N VAL A 57 -4.33 10.21 -3.80
CA VAL A 57 -4.64 10.07 -5.24
C VAL A 57 -5.66 8.96 -5.52
N LEU A 58 -6.80 9.01 -4.83
CA LEU A 58 -7.99 8.26 -5.22
C LEU A 58 -9.02 9.20 -5.86
N PRO A 59 -9.83 8.73 -6.84
CA PRO A 59 -10.87 9.57 -7.43
C PRO A 59 -11.99 9.94 -6.45
N GLN A 60 -12.16 9.16 -5.38
CA GLN A 60 -13.06 9.46 -4.27
C GLN A 60 -12.25 9.67 -2.99
N ASN A 61 -12.75 10.51 -2.11
CA ASN A 61 -12.14 10.71 -0.80
C ASN A 61 -12.42 9.50 0.11
N GLU A 62 -11.43 8.67 0.33
CA GLU A 62 -11.48 7.52 1.23
C GLU A 62 -10.47 7.71 2.36
N PRO A 63 -10.86 7.66 3.65
CA PRO A 63 -9.91 7.79 4.75
C PRO A 63 -8.89 6.64 4.69
N LEU A 64 -7.60 6.98 4.87
CA LEU A 64 -6.51 5.99 4.82
C LEU A 64 -6.73 4.91 5.87
N LEU A 65 -6.98 5.29 7.12
CA LEU A 65 -7.20 4.37 8.22
C LEU A 65 -8.68 4.26 8.60
N THR A 66 -9.09 3.09 9.02
CA THR A 66 -10.35 2.87 9.71
C THR A 66 -10.07 2.81 11.21
N VAL A 67 -10.38 3.90 11.91
CA VAL A 67 -10.02 4.10 13.32
C VAL A 67 -11.18 3.74 14.23
N MET A 68 -10.95 2.76 15.11
CA MET A 68 -11.81 2.45 16.26
C MET A 68 -11.18 3.07 17.52
N MET A 69 -11.98 3.49 18.50
CA MET A 69 -11.49 4.05 19.75
C MET A 69 -12.12 3.35 20.93
N THR A 70 -11.31 3.00 21.93
CA THR A 70 -11.76 2.38 23.17
C THR A 70 -11.04 3.05 24.36
N GLY A 71 -11.69 3.13 25.49
CA GLY A 71 -11.01 3.48 26.73
C GLY A 71 -10.13 2.35 27.23
N GLU A 72 -9.14 2.66 28.04
CA GLU A 72 -8.20 1.67 28.58
C GLU A 72 -8.90 0.54 29.37
N ARG A 73 -9.97 0.86 30.12
CA ARG A 73 -10.76 -0.11 30.87
C ARG A 73 -11.49 -1.13 29.98
N ASP A 74 -11.89 -0.70 28.78
CA ASP A 74 -12.63 -1.53 27.82
C ASP A 74 -11.72 -2.21 26.79
N PHE A 75 -10.39 -2.04 26.91
CA PHE A 75 -9.40 -2.65 26.04
C PHE A 75 -9.31 -4.15 26.29
N SER A 76 -10.31 -4.86 25.79
CA SER A 76 -10.52 -6.32 25.95
C SER A 76 -9.63 -7.15 25.02
N GLN A 77 -9.69 -8.47 25.20
CA GLN A 77 -8.94 -9.43 24.36
C GLN A 77 -9.27 -9.28 22.87
N MET A 78 -10.50 -8.91 22.51
CA MET A 78 -10.89 -8.66 21.12
C MET A 78 -10.07 -7.52 20.49
N PHE A 79 -9.89 -6.41 21.21
CA PHE A 79 -9.06 -5.29 20.72
C PHE A 79 -7.57 -5.62 20.75
N LYS A 80 -7.11 -6.39 21.74
CA LYS A 80 -5.72 -6.84 21.84
C LYS A 80 -5.29 -7.74 20.69
N SER A 81 -6.23 -8.42 20.02
CA SER A 81 -5.91 -9.24 18.84
C SER A 81 -5.79 -8.45 17.55
N LEU A 82 -6.17 -7.17 17.50
CA LEU A 82 -6.12 -6.37 16.29
C LEU A 82 -4.67 -6.10 15.84
N ARG A 83 -4.48 -6.06 14.52
CA ARG A 83 -3.15 -5.95 13.89
C ARG A 83 -2.46 -4.62 14.10
N ASN A 84 -3.20 -3.52 14.28
CA ASN A 84 -2.63 -2.19 14.49
C ASN A 84 -3.27 -1.55 15.72
N ILE A 85 -2.45 -1.14 16.67
CA ILE A 85 -2.89 -0.51 17.92
C ILE A 85 -2.08 0.78 18.14
N LEU A 86 -2.76 1.89 18.43
CA LEU A 86 -2.16 3.08 18.99
C LEU A 86 -2.56 3.17 20.47
N TYR A 87 -1.60 3.02 21.37
CA TYR A 87 -1.83 3.11 22.79
C TYR A 87 -1.34 4.47 23.32
N ILE A 88 -2.27 5.29 23.81
CA ILE A 88 -1.96 6.60 24.36
C ILE A 88 -1.80 6.49 25.87
N THR A 89 -0.70 7.02 26.41
CA THR A 89 -0.41 7.03 27.84
C THR A 89 -0.04 8.45 28.29
N ILE A 90 -0.69 8.93 29.34
CA ILE A 90 -0.37 10.20 29.99
C ILE A 90 0.08 9.91 31.42
N ASP A 91 1.33 10.23 31.74
CA ASP A 91 1.90 10.02 33.09
C ASP A 91 3.01 11.04 33.34
N LYS A 92 2.72 12.05 34.17
CA LYS A 92 3.63 13.15 34.53
C LYS A 92 4.80 12.71 35.42
N GLU A 93 4.68 11.57 36.10
CA GLU A 93 5.74 11.07 36.97
C GLU A 93 6.76 10.23 36.18
N ARG A 94 6.30 9.61 35.10
CA ARG A 94 7.09 8.70 34.27
C ARG A 94 7.68 9.36 33.03
N TYR A 95 7.01 10.33 32.46
CA TYR A 95 7.43 10.99 31.22
C TYR A 95 7.68 12.48 31.44
N THR A 96 8.76 12.98 30.86
CA THR A 96 9.15 14.40 30.90
C THR A 96 8.98 15.11 29.56
N SER A 97 8.70 14.34 28.50
CA SER A 97 8.48 14.85 27.13
C SER A 97 7.67 13.84 26.30
N PRO A 98 6.95 14.30 25.28
CA PRO A 98 6.19 13.42 24.40
C PRO A 98 7.10 12.54 23.54
N SER A 99 6.70 11.29 23.32
CA SER A 99 7.46 10.32 22.53
C SER A 99 6.56 9.31 21.84
N ILE A 100 7.06 8.77 20.71
CA ILE A 100 6.47 7.61 20.02
C ILE A 100 7.42 6.41 20.22
N GLY A 101 6.87 5.32 20.72
CA GLY A 101 7.55 4.01 20.79
C GLY A 101 6.84 3.00 19.91
N ILE A 102 7.56 1.98 19.45
CA ILE A 102 7.02 0.91 18.62
C ILE A 102 7.37 -0.42 19.28
N SER A 103 6.41 -1.32 19.33
CA SER A 103 6.62 -2.73 19.65
C SER A 103 5.85 -3.61 18.67
N ARG A 104 6.32 -4.85 18.52
CA ARG A 104 5.70 -5.84 17.65
C ARG A 104 5.31 -7.06 18.48
N ASP A 105 4.28 -7.78 18.00
CA ASP A 105 3.90 -9.08 18.55
C ASP A 105 3.66 -9.10 20.08
N GLN A 106 3.09 -8.01 20.61
CA GLN A 106 2.88 -7.92 22.06
C GLN A 106 1.70 -8.76 22.54
N PHE A 107 0.60 -8.79 21.80
CA PHE A 107 -0.61 -9.51 22.14
C PHE A 107 -0.97 -10.57 21.09
N ALA A 108 -0.53 -10.37 19.83
CA ALA A 108 -0.78 -11.26 18.71
C ALA A 108 0.39 -11.23 17.72
N GLY A 109 0.65 -12.34 17.04
CA GLY A 109 1.71 -12.43 16.03
C GLY A 109 1.39 -11.59 14.79
N GLY A 110 2.36 -10.86 14.27
CA GLY A 110 2.19 -9.92 13.15
C GLY A 110 1.53 -8.60 13.55
N GLN A 111 1.54 -8.23 14.82
CA GLN A 111 0.93 -7.01 15.35
C GLN A 111 1.90 -5.85 15.38
N LEU A 112 1.44 -4.66 15.01
CA LEU A 112 2.11 -3.39 15.23
C LEU A 112 1.42 -2.64 16.37
N LEU A 113 2.16 -2.37 17.45
CA LEU A 113 1.73 -1.56 18.58
C LEU A 113 2.56 -0.28 18.66
N ILE A 114 1.89 0.85 18.50
CA ILE A 114 2.47 2.19 18.58
C ILE A 114 2.10 2.79 19.94
N HIS A 115 3.08 3.24 20.69
CA HIS A 115 2.88 3.91 21.96
C HIS A 115 3.09 5.41 21.81
N ALA A 116 2.02 6.20 21.99
CA ALA A 116 2.10 7.65 22.15
C ALA A 116 2.12 7.98 23.65
N ARG A 117 3.21 8.53 24.15
CA ARG A 117 3.45 8.76 25.58
C ARG A 117 3.76 10.22 25.82
N ALA A 118 3.19 10.80 26.88
CA ALA A 118 3.50 12.16 27.27
C ALA A 118 3.23 12.39 28.76
N GLU A 119 3.74 13.49 29.28
CA GLU A 119 3.54 13.97 30.65
C GLU A 119 2.18 14.66 30.84
N SER A 120 1.54 15.11 29.76
CA SER A 120 0.28 15.86 29.81
C SER A 120 -0.61 15.64 28.56
N LEU A 121 -1.90 15.95 28.70
CA LEU A 121 -2.87 15.90 27.59
C LEU A 121 -2.49 16.91 26.48
N GLU A 122 -2.04 18.11 26.85
CA GLU A 122 -1.60 19.13 25.89
C GLU A 122 -0.44 18.61 25.01
N SER A 123 0.49 17.88 25.62
CA SER A 123 1.59 17.26 24.89
C SER A 123 1.15 16.10 23.97
N ILE A 124 0.09 15.38 24.33
CA ILE A 124 -0.55 14.39 23.43
C ILE A 124 -1.18 15.09 22.22
N TYR A 125 -1.90 16.20 22.40
CA TYR A 125 -2.46 16.94 21.27
C TYR A 125 -1.38 17.40 20.30
N ARG A 126 -0.30 17.98 20.79
CA ARG A 126 0.86 18.38 19.96
C ARG A 126 1.51 17.18 19.27
N LEU A 127 1.65 16.06 19.98
CA LEU A 127 2.24 14.84 19.42
C LEU A 127 1.39 14.28 18.28
N LEU A 128 0.07 14.22 18.45
CA LEU A 128 -0.87 13.77 17.40
C LEU A 128 -0.84 14.68 16.18
N ASP A 129 -0.85 16.01 16.38
CA ASP A 129 -0.77 16.98 15.30
C ASP A 129 0.54 16.84 14.50
N LEU A 130 1.67 16.72 15.18
CA LEU A 130 2.99 16.63 14.55
C LEU A 130 3.29 15.23 13.93
N LYS A 131 2.74 14.16 14.48
CA LYS A 131 3.12 12.78 14.14
C LYS A 131 1.99 11.93 13.56
N GLY A 132 0.76 12.41 13.54
CA GLY A 132 -0.38 11.65 13.04
C GLY A 132 -0.16 11.11 11.63
N ARG A 133 0.38 11.94 10.73
CA ARG A 133 0.76 11.53 9.38
C ARG A 133 1.80 10.40 9.38
N SER A 134 2.86 10.55 10.16
CA SER A 134 3.92 9.55 10.27
C SER A 134 3.40 8.23 10.84
N ILE A 135 2.47 8.27 11.78
CA ILE A 135 1.79 7.08 12.34
C ILE A 135 0.98 6.37 11.25
N ALA A 136 0.21 7.13 10.48
CA ALA A 136 -0.59 6.56 9.40
C ALA A 136 0.27 5.95 8.28
N ASP A 137 1.33 6.63 7.87
CA ASP A 137 2.30 6.15 6.87
C ASP A 137 3.03 4.87 7.36
N MET A 138 3.34 4.79 8.65
CA MET A 138 3.93 3.59 9.26
C MET A 138 2.99 2.38 9.19
N ILE A 139 1.72 2.57 9.54
CA ILE A 139 0.69 1.52 9.45
C ILE A 139 0.52 1.10 7.98
N TYR A 140 0.45 2.07 7.06
CA TYR A 140 0.33 1.78 5.63
C TYR A 140 1.50 0.92 5.12
N LYS A 141 2.73 1.30 5.44
CA LYS A 141 3.93 0.53 5.06
C LYS A 141 3.93 -0.88 5.67
N GLU A 142 3.53 -1.00 6.92
CA GLU A 142 3.41 -2.31 7.59
C GLU A 142 2.39 -3.21 6.90
N GLU A 143 1.24 -2.65 6.48
CA GLU A 143 0.23 -3.42 5.75
C GLU A 143 0.70 -3.85 4.36
N LEU A 144 1.45 -3.01 3.64
CA LEU A 144 2.05 -3.40 2.36
C LEU A 144 2.98 -4.60 2.52
N VAL A 145 3.86 -4.57 3.53
CA VAL A 145 4.77 -5.70 3.83
C VAL A 145 4.00 -6.95 4.23
N ARG A 146 3.00 -6.84 5.10
CA ARG A 146 2.17 -8.00 5.49
C ARG A 146 1.44 -8.62 4.32
N LEU A 147 0.87 -7.79 3.44
CA LEU A 147 0.13 -8.26 2.27
C LEU A 147 1.07 -8.84 1.21
N SER A 148 2.28 -8.32 1.06
CA SER A 148 3.24 -8.88 0.10
C SER A 148 3.62 -10.33 0.45
N HIS A 149 3.68 -10.68 1.73
CA HIS A 149 3.94 -12.07 2.16
C HIS A 149 2.83 -13.07 1.77
N ALA A 150 1.62 -12.59 1.45
CA ALA A 150 0.57 -13.47 0.93
C ALA A 150 0.95 -14.09 -0.43
N PHE A 151 1.87 -13.46 -1.15
CA PHE A 151 2.36 -13.92 -2.46
C PHE A 151 3.64 -14.79 -2.38
N ASP A 152 4.15 -15.10 -1.19
CA ASP A 152 5.37 -15.90 -1.05
C ASP A 152 5.18 -17.34 -1.56
N GLN A 153 3.98 -17.89 -1.45
CA GLN A 153 3.68 -19.27 -1.83
C GLN A 153 2.65 -19.40 -2.98
N THR A 154 1.82 -18.36 -3.18
CA THR A 154 0.73 -18.39 -4.17
C THR A 154 0.76 -17.14 -5.01
N TYR A 155 1.24 -17.27 -6.24
CA TYR A 155 1.37 -16.17 -7.21
C TYR A 155 1.29 -16.70 -8.65
N SER A 156 1.10 -15.80 -9.61
CA SER A 156 1.11 -16.15 -11.05
C SER A 156 2.52 -16.51 -11.50
N SER A 157 2.78 -17.80 -11.66
CA SER A 157 4.06 -18.30 -12.19
C SER A 157 4.29 -17.87 -13.63
N GLU A 158 3.22 -17.69 -14.41
CA GLU A 158 3.31 -17.20 -15.79
C GLU A 158 3.80 -15.75 -15.85
N VAL A 159 3.23 -14.85 -15.03
CA VAL A 159 3.70 -13.46 -14.98
C VAL A 159 5.14 -13.38 -14.46
N ALA A 160 5.51 -14.19 -13.46
CA ALA A 160 6.89 -14.25 -12.97
C ALA A 160 7.88 -14.73 -14.05
N LYS A 161 7.48 -15.69 -14.87
CA LYS A 161 8.25 -16.19 -16.02
C LYS A 161 8.39 -15.10 -17.10
N LEU A 162 7.26 -14.49 -17.50
CA LEU A 162 7.26 -13.44 -18.51
C LEU A 162 8.07 -12.21 -18.06
N MET A 163 8.06 -11.88 -16.77
CA MET A 163 8.90 -10.82 -16.20
C MET A 163 10.40 -11.12 -16.46
N LYS A 164 10.85 -12.36 -16.22
CA LYS A 164 12.23 -12.78 -16.51
C LYS A 164 12.55 -12.75 -18.00
N GLU A 165 11.62 -13.16 -18.86
CA GLU A 165 11.83 -13.24 -20.31
C GLU A 165 11.80 -11.87 -21.01
N GLN A 166 10.86 -10.98 -20.64
CA GLN A 166 10.65 -9.71 -21.32
C GLN A 166 11.48 -8.57 -20.73
N ILE A 167 11.63 -8.56 -19.40
CA ILE A 167 12.35 -7.52 -18.69
C ILE A 167 13.81 -7.95 -18.42
N GLY A 168 14.01 -9.22 -18.02
CA GLY A 168 15.33 -9.77 -17.69
C GLY A 168 15.90 -9.21 -16.38
N GLY A 169 16.57 -10.08 -15.63
CA GLY A 169 17.24 -9.71 -14.38
C GLY A 169 16.32 -9.45 -13.19
N TRP A 170 14.99 -9.52 -13.37
CA TRP A 170 13.99 -9.24 -12.34
C TRP A 170 12.86 -10.24 -12.32
N THR A 171 12.29 -10.46 -11.15
CA THR A 171 11.08 -11.28 -10.97
C THR A 171 10.12 -10.56 -10.01
N ILE A 172 8.83 -10.90 -10.12
CA ILE A 172 7.77 -10.34 -9.27
C ILE A 172 6.72 -11.41 -8.99
N ARG A 173 6.13 -11.38 -7.82
CA ARG A 173 5.02 -12.25 -7.44
C ARG A 173 3.74 -11.45 -7.39
N VAL A 174 2.88 -11.68 -8.38
CA VAL A 174 1.56 -11.04 -8.48
C VAL A 174 0.44 -12.05 -8.32
N ASN A 175 -0.78 -11.58 -8.09
CA ASN A 175 -1.95 -12.44 -7.90
C ASN A 175 -2.16 -13.41 -9.07
N THR A 176 -2.57 -14.64 -8.77
CA THR A 176 -2.95 -15.66 -9.74
C THR A 176 -4.09 -15.25 -10.67
N ASP A 177 -4.94 -14.32 -10.23
CA ASP A 177 -6.08 -13.84 -11.04
C ASP A 177 -5.64 -13.00 -12.26
N LEU A 178 -4.38 -12.56 -12.32
CA LEU A 178 -3.81 -11.86 -13.47
C LEU A 178 -3.46 -12.87 -14.59
N GLU A 179 -4.49 -13.45 -15.19
CA GLU A 179 -4.36 -14.55 -16.18
C GLU A 179 -4.16 -14.06 -17.61
N TYR A 180 -4.73 -12.90 -17.98
CA TYR A 180 -4.48 -12.31 -19.30
C TYR A 180 -3.09 -11.71 -19.34
N THR A 181 -2.32 -12.01 -20.37
CA THR A 181 -1.00 -11.43 -20.58
C THR A 181 -0.83 -10.92 -22.00
N HIS A 182 -0.12 -9.80 -22.13
CA HIS A 182 0.34 -9.25 -23.41
C HIS A 182 1.78 -8.76 -23.25
N THR A 183 2.61 -9.04 -24.24
CA THR A 183 4.03 -8.66 -24.25
C THR A 183 4.36 -7.81 -25.45
N GLY A 184 5.29 -6.89 -25.28
CA GLY A 184 5.88 -6.06 -26.31
C GLY A 184 7.40 -5.98 -26.14
N ASP A 185 8.06 -5.11 -26.89
CA ASP A 185 9.49 -4.87 -26.74
C ASP A 185 9.76 -4.23 -25.36
N HIS A 186 10.44 -4.97 -24.49
CA HIS A 186 10.67 -4.57 -23.08
C HIS A 186 9.40 -4.16 -22.32
N PHE A 187 8.28 -4.77 -22.65
CA PHE A 187 6.98 -4.47 -22.07
C PHE A 187 6.23 -5.76 -21.69
N LEU A 188 5.59 -5.73 -20.53
CA LEU A 188 4.68 -6.78 -20.05
C LEU A 188 3.42 -6.12 -19.46
N TRP A 189 2.27 -6.64 -19.85
CA TRP A 189 0.97 -6.34 -19.27
C TRP A 189 0.31 -7.63 -18.79
N ALA A 190 -0.18 -7.66 -17.56
CA ALA A 190 -1.02 -8.73 -17.04
C ALA A 190 -2.30 -8.15 -16.44
N SER A 191 -3.43 -8.84 -16.57
CA SER A 191 -4.76 -8.34 -16.18
C SER A 191 -5.66 -9.45 -15.67
N ASP A 192 -6.53 -9.17 -14.71
CA ASP A 192 -7.61 -10.05 -14.28
C ASP A 192 -8.85 -9.92 -15.19
N GLN A 193 -8.90 -8.93 -16.08
CA GLN A 193 -9.99 -8.63 -17.00
C GLN A 193 -11.39 -8.59 -16.37
N GLY A 194 -11.49 -8.29 -15.09
CA GLY A 194 -12.75 -8.22 -14.36
C GLY A 194 -13.70 -7.18 -14.94
N VAL A 195 -14.95 -7.55 -15.21
CA VAL A 195 -15.96 -6.66 -15.82
C VAL A 195 -16.45 -5.59 -14.83
N LYS A 196 -16.58 -5.93 -13.55
CA LYS A 196 -17.06 -5.01 -12.51
C LYS A 196 -15.95 -4.25 -11.79
N GLY A 197 -14.76 -4.75 -11.88
CA GLY A 197 -13.55 -4.18 -11.32
C GLY A 197 -12.37 -4.92 -11.89
N ARG A 198 -11.30 -4.22 -12.26
CA ARG A 198 -10.14 -4.77 -12.93
C ARG A 198 -8.87 -4.23 -12.27
N THR A 199 -7.89 -5.13 -12.14
CA THR A 199 -6.53 -4.81 -11.76
C THR A 199 -5.61 -5.17 -12.92
N ASP A 200 -4.75 -4.24 -13.31
CA ASP A 200 -3.73 -4.49 -14.31
C ASP A 200 -2.35 -4.25 -13.71
N PHE A 201 -1.42 -5.10 -14.09
CA PHE A 201 0.01 -4.97 -13.83
C PHE A 201 0.73 -4.62 -15.12
N PHE A 202 1.64 -3.66 -15.06
CA PHE A 202 2.56 -3.33 -16.15
C PHE A 202 3.99 -3.38 -15.66
N ALA A 203 4.89 -3.85 -16.54
CA ALA A 203 6.33 -3.70 -16.36
C ALA A 203 6.95 -3.26 -17.70
N PHE A 204 7.85 -2.29 -17.65
CA PHE A 204 8.59 -1.84 -18.82
C PHE A 204 9.93 -1.21 -18.44
N THR A 205 10.80 -1.05 -19.42
CA THR A 205 12.10 -0.41 -19.21
C THR A 205 12.38 0.67 -20.23
N TYR A 206 13.25 1.62 -19.84
CA TYR A 206 13.81 2.64 -20.73
C TYR A 206 15.25 2.99 -20.33
N PRO A 207 16.09 3.57 -21.23
CA PRO A 207 17.47 3.89 -20.93
C PRO A 207 17.62 4.82 -19.72
N TYR A 208 18.58 4.51 -18.84
CA TYR A 208 19.00 5.41 -17.78
C TYR A 208 20.09 6.34 -18.32
N GLU A 209 19.78 7.64 -18.42
CA GLU A 209 20.65 8.69 -18.95
C GLU A 209 21.15 9.65 -17.85
N GLY A 210 20.98 9.27 -16.59
CA GLY A 210 21.34 10.05 -15.41
C GLY A 210 20.15 10.25 -14.46
N PRO A 211 20.34 11.00 -13.35
CA PRO A 211 19.30 11.20 -12.33
C PRO A 211 17.96 11.72 -12.86
N GLN A 212 17.99 12.55 -13.92
CA GLN A 212 16.79 13.06 -14.59
C GLN A 212 15.88 11.98 -15.17
N SER A 213 16.41 10.76 -15.38
CA SER A 213 15.61 9.62 -15.82
C SER A 213 14.60 9.15 -14.77
N LEU A 214 14.80 9.51 -13.49
CA LEU A 214 13.90 9.20 -12.38
C LEU A 214 13.06 10.40 -11.93
N GLU A 215 13.10 11.51 -12.65
CA GLU A 215 12.23 12.66 -12.39
C GLU A 215 10.81 12.41 -12.89
N LEU A 216 9.82 13.00 -12.21
CA LEU A 216 8.39 12.79 -12.46
C LEU A 216 8.03 12.97 -13.93
N ASP A 217 8.43 14.09 -14.52
CA ASP A 217 8.05 14.43 -15.90
C ASP A 217 8.57 13.39 -16.91
N ARG A 218 9.80 12.89 -16.69
CA ARG A 218 10.38 11.85 -17.53
C ARG A 218 9.68 10.51 -17.36
N ILE A 219 9.42 10.10 -16.12
CA ILE A 219 8.69 8.85 -15.81
C ILE A 219 7.31 8.87 -16.48
N ILE A 220 6.55 9.95 -16.30
CA ILE A 220 5.20 10.08 -16.86
C ILE A 220 5.21 10.14 -18.39
N ALA A 221 6.13 10.89 -18.99
CA ALA A 221 6.24 10.98 -20.46
C ALA A 221 6.53 9.60 -21.08
N VAL A 222 7.44 8.82 -20.48
CA VAL A 222 7.73 7.45 -20.95
C VAL A 222 6.54 6.53 -20.72
N ARG A 223 5.93 6.57 -19.50
CA ARG A 223 4.73 5.80 -19.19
C ARG A 223 3.64 6.00 -20.23
N ASP A 224 3.30 7.24 -20.52
CA ASP A 224 2.21 7.55 -21.46
C ASP A 224 2.54 7.08 -22.88
N SER A 225 3.78 7.23 -23.33
CA SER A 225 4.23 6.72 -24.64
C SER A 225 4.12 5.19 -24.71
N VAL A 226 4.58 4.49 -23.68
CA VAL A 226 4.54 3.01 -23.62
C VAL A 226 3.10 2.51 -23.57
N LEU A 227 2.25 3.10 -22.74
CA LEU A 227 0.85 2.69 -22.62
C LEU A 227 0.04 3.01 -23.87
N GLN A 228 0.30 4.15 -24.54
CA GLN A 228 -0.32 4.48 -25.82
C GLN A 228 -0.03 3.42 -26.90
N GLN A 229 1.17 2.87 -26.91
CA GLN A 229 1.59 1.87 -27.91
C GLN A 229 1.06 0.45 -27.61
N ASN A 230 0.87 0.11 -26.33
CA ASN A 230 0.65 -1.27 -25.91
C ASN A 230 -0.73 -1.52 -25.29
N VAL A 231 -1.47 -0.49 -24.86
CA VAL A 231 -2.75 -0.63 -24.15
C VAL A 231 -3.84 0.14 -24.88
N ALA A 232 -4.34 -0.50 -25.95
CA ALA A 232 -5.46 0.04 -26.72
C ALA A 232 -6.77 -0.07 -25.92
N GLY A 233 -7.66 0.90 -26.09
CA GLY A 233 -9.01 0.85 -25.56
C GLY A 233 -9.99 0.11 -26.47
N ALA A 234 -11.29 0.16 -26.13
CA ALA A 234 -12.34 -0.53 -26.86
C ALA A 234 -12.69 0.14 -28.21
N HIS A 235 -12.33 1.39 -28.42
CA HIS A 235 -12.62 2.15 -29.63
C HIS A 235 -11.35 2.40 -30.44
N GLU A 236 -11.49 2.51 -31.74
CA GLU A 236 -10.37 2.83 -32.64
C GLU A 236 -9.68 4.15 -32.22
N GLY A 237 -8.36 4.12 -32.08
CA GLY A 237 -7.57 5.26 -31.64
C GLY A 237 -7.63 5.57 -30.14
N SER A 238 -8.37 4.77 -29.34
CA SER A 238 -8.36 4.91 -27.88
C SER A 238 -7.19 4.18 -27.24
N TYR A 239 -6.60 4.75 -26.16
CA TYR A 239 -5.45 4.20 -25.46
C TYR A 239 -5.39 4.70 -24.01
N MET A 240 -4.65 3.99 -23.18
CA MET A 240 -4.42 4.38 -21.78
C MET A 240 -3.34 5.47 -21.68
N SER A 241 -3.58 6.45 -20.79
CA SER A 241 -2.66 7.54 -20.51
C SER A 241 -2.83 8.01 -19.05
N THR A 242 -1.99 8.96 -18.62
CA THR A 242 -2.15 9.65 -17.34
C THR A 242 -3.27 10.68 -17.42
N GLU A 243 -4.07 10.81 -16.36
CA GLU A 243 -5.01 11.93 -16.19
C GLU A 243 -4.26 13.17 -15.70
N HIS A 244 -3.79 13.99 -16.62
CA HIS A 244 -2.92 15.13 -16.33
C HIS A 244 -3.59 16.30 -15.61
N ARG A 245 -4.94 16.32 -15.52
CA ARG A 245 -5.68 17.34 -14.75
C ARG A 245 -5.57 17.13 -13.24
N VAL A 246 -5.14 15.94 -12.81
CA VAL A 246 -4.91 15.60 -11.40
C VAL A 246 -3.41 15.50 -11.16
N PRO A 247 -2.84 16.32 -10.25
CA PRO A 247 -1.42 16.26 -9.94
C PRO A 247 -1.00 14.87 -9.45
N GLN A 248 0.13 14.37 -9.97
CA GLN A 248 0.76 13.16 -9.48
C GLN A 248 1.52 13.44 -8.19
N VAL A 249 1.62 12.44 -7.33
CA VAL A 249 2.39 12.50 -6.07
C VAL A 249 3.61 11.62 -6.19
N VAL A 250 4.79 12.19 -5.87
CA VAL A 250 6.07 11.48 -5.88
C VAL A 250 6.55 11.24 -4.46
N ARG A 251 7.08 10.06 -4.21
CA ARG A 251 7.74 9.68 -2.95
C ARG A 251 8.99 8.86 -3.24
N HIS A 252 10.00 8.98 -2.39
CA HIS A 252 11.13 8.05 -2.38
C HIS A 252 10.88 7.01 -1.30
N VAL A 253 10.80 5.75 -1.70
CA VAL A 253 10.52 4.62 -0.83
C VAL A 253 11.60 3.56 -0.99
N GLU A 254 11.65 2.65 -0.03
CA GLU A 254 12.51 1.47 -0.09
C GLU A 254 11.65 0.23 0.16
N ALA A 255 11.80 -0.78 -0.68
CA ALA A 255 11.21 -2.09 -0.50
C ALA A 255 12.24 -3.18 -0.85
N ASN A 256 12.39 -4.17 0.03
CA ASN A 256 13.40 -5.25 -0.10
C ASN A 256 14.84 -4.73 -0.26
N GLY A 257 15.18 -3.62 0.41
CA GLY A 257 16.51 -2.99 0.29
C GLY A 257 16.74 -2.26 -1.04
N ILE A 258 15.73 -2.14 -1.91
CA ILE A 258 15.81 -1.50 -3.21
C ILE A 258 15.19 -0.10 -3.13
N PRO A 259 15.98 0.99 -3.32
CA PRO A 259 15.45 2.35 -3.43
C PRO A 259 14.57 2.50 -4.68
N ARG A 260 13.45 3.20 -4.55
CA ARG A 260 12.46 3.37 -5.61
C ARG A 260 11.91 4.79 -5.61
N THR A 261 11.64 5.32 -6.80
CA THR A 261 10.76 6.48 -6.96
C THR A 261 9.34 5.98 -7.16
N GLU A 262 8.50 6.15 -6.13
CA GLU A 262 7.07 5.87 -6.20
C GLU A 262 6.33 7.04 -6.81
N VAL A 263 5.48 6.80 -7.80
CA VAL A 263 4.57 7.80 -8.36
C VAL A 263 3.15 7.30 -8.26
N ARG A 264 2.25 8.13 -7.75
CA ARG A 264 0.81 7.90 -7.71
C ARG A 264 0.08 8.91 -8.55
N GLY A 265 -0.90 8.45 -9.29
CA GLY A 265 -1.71 9.29 -10.15
C GLY A 265 -3.06 8.67 -10.47
N LEU A 266 -3.79 9.34 -11.33
CA LEU A 266 -4.97 8.77 -11.99
C LEU A 266 -4.61 8.48 -13.46
N TRP A 267 -5.10 7.35 -13.95
CA TRP A 267 -5.08 7.02 -15.38
C TRP A 267 -6.45 7.26 -15.99
N ALA A 268 -6.48 7.51 -17.28
CA ALA A 268 -7.69 7.63 -18.07
C ALA A 268 -7.48 7.01 -19.45
N MET A 269 -8.54 6.51 -20.05
CA MET A 269 -8.54 6.16 -21.48
C MET A 269 -8.78 7.39 -22.31
N VAL A 270 -7.86 7.72 -23.20
CA VAL A 270 -8.10 8.71 -24.27
C VAL A 270 -9.11 8.12 -25.24
N GLY A 271 -10.20 8.84 -25.48
CA GLY A 271 -11.29 8.39 -26.37
C GLY A 271 -12.30 7.44 -25.72
N ASP A 272 -12.22 7.21 -24.39
CA ASP A 272 -13.20 6.42 -23.64
C ASP A 272 -13.37 7.00 -22.22
N MET A 273 -14.41 6.56 -21.49
CA MET A 273 -14.76 7.06 -20.16
C MET A 273 -14.23 6.18 -19.02
N MET A 274 -13.20 5.39 -19.27
CA MET A 274 -12.56 4.57 -18.26
C MET A 274 -11.42 5.32 -17.58
N GLY A 275 -11.24 5.08 -16.28
CA GLY A 275 -10.15 5.66 -15.51
C GLY A 275 -10.13 5.14 -14.07
N GLY A 276 -9.04 5.41 -13.38
CA GLY A 276 -8.86 4.99 -12.01
C GLY A 276 -7.50 5.38 -11.44
N PRO A 277 -7.17 4.96 -10.21
CA PRO A 277 -5.87 5.21 -9.62
C PRO A 277 -4.80 4.26 -10.17
N PHE A 278 -3.55 4.75 -10.16
CA PHE A 278 -2.35 3.94 -10.36
C PHE A 278 -1.30 4.21 -9.29
N VAL A 279 -0.44 3.25 -9.10
CA VAL A 279 0.83 3.37 -8.39
C VAL A 279 1.91 2.68 -9.19
N LEU A 280 3.03 3.37 -9.41
CA LEU A 280 4.21 2.80 -10.06
C LEU A 280 5.46 2.99 -9.19
N HIS A 281 6.41 2.08 -9.36
CA HIS A 281 7.75 2.17 -8.82
C HIS A 281 8.77 2.21 -9.96
N ALA A 282 9.55 3.29 -10.05
CA ALA A 282 10.68 3.42 -10.98
C ALA A 282 11.99 3.14 -10.24
N ILE A 283 12.82 2.29 -10.79
CA ILE A 283 14.03 1.75 -10.16
C ILE A 283 15.21 1.93 -11.11
N ASN A 284 16.34 2.43 -10.59
CA ASN A 284 17.59 2.43 -11.34
C ASN A 284 18.17 1.01 -11.40
N ASP A 285 18.04 0.36 -12.54
CA ASP A 285 18.66 -0.94 -12.83
C ASP A 285 20.08 -0.68 -13.39
N GLU A 286 21.02 -0.38 -12.49
CA GLU A 286 22.39 -0.01 -12.85
C GLU A 286 23.10 -1.09 -13.67
N ALA A 287 22.87 -2.36 -13.33
CA ALA A 287 23.50 -3.50 -14.02
C ALA A 287 23.18 -3.51 -15.52
N ASN A 288 21.98 -3.07 -15.89
CA ASN A 288 21.49 -3.05 -17.27
C ASN A 288 21.42 -1.64 -17.86
N LYS A 289 21.90 -0.59 -17.14
CA LYS A 289 21.91 0.83 -17.55
C LYS A 289 20.53 1.33 -18.00
N ARG A 290 19.49 1.00 -17.24
CA ARG A 290 18.10 1.34 -17.58
C ARG A 290 17.30 1.67 -16.32
N VAL A 291 16.15 2.27 -16.50
CA VAL A 291 15.11 2.38 -15.49
C VAL A 291 14.12 1.22 -15.71
N LEU A 292 13.85 0.47 -14.66
CA LEU A 292 12.74 -0.46 -14.59
C LEU A 292 11.54 0.24 -13.97
N VAL A 293 10.40 0.16 -14.61
CA VAL A 293 9.11 0.57 -14.05
C VAL A 293 8.23 -0.65 -13.86
N VAL A 294 7.65 -0.77 -12.68
CA VAL A 294 6.57 -1.71 -12.37
C VAL A 294 5.38 -0.91 -11.86
N GLU A 295 4.19 -1.21 -12.36
CA GLU A 295 2.99 -0.41 -12.12
C GLU A 295 1.78 -1.30 -11.86
N MET A 296 0.91 -0.86 -10.94
CA MET A 296 -0.43 -1.39 -10.75
C MET A 296 -1.47 -0.30 -10.99
N VAL A 297 -2.51 -0.65 -11.73
CA VAL A 297 -3.69 0.20 -11.92
C VAL A 297 -4.94 -0.54 -11.45
N VAL A 298 -5.94 0.22 -10.99
CA VAL A 298 -7.23 -0.32 -10.58
C VAL A 298 -8.33 0.40 -11.32
N TYR A 299 -9.23 -0.36 -11.91
CA TYR A 299 -10.53 0.09 -12.43
C TYR A 299 -11.64 -0.48 -11.57
N TYR A 300 -12.39 0.36 -10.88
CA TYR A 300 -13.55 -0.08 -10.08
C TYR A 300 -14.57 1.06 -10.03
N PRO A 301 -15.39 1.23 -11.10
CA PRO A 301 -16.34 2.33 -11.19
C PRO A 301 -17.38 2.26 -10.06
N GLY A 302 -17.63 3.40 -9.41
CA GLY A 302 -18.66 3.52 -8.37
C GLY A 302 -18.34 2.87 -7.01
N GLY A 303 -17.25 2.10 -6.87
CA GLY A 303 -16.88 1.42 -5.63
C GLY A 303 -15.65 2.00 -4.93
N PRO A 304 -15.44 1.65 -3.64
CA PRO A 304 -14.27 2.05 -2.88
C PRO A 304 -13.00 1.37 -3.41
N LYS A 305 -11.91 2.12 -3.55
CA LYS A 305 -10.67 1.68 -4.19
C LYS A 305 -9.51 1.50 -3.22
N LYS A 306 -9.62 2.03 -1.99
CA LYS A 306 -8.55 2.00 -1.00
C LYS A 306 -7.92 0.61 -0.82
N ASN A 307 -8.75 -0.39 -0.50
CA ASN A 307 -8.25 -1.74 -0.24
C ASN A 307 -7.76 -2.45 -1.51
N LEU A 308 -8.36 -2.14 -2.66
CA LEU A 308 -7.89 -2.66 -3.95
C LEU A 308 -6.51 -2.09 -4.29
N MET A 309 -6.31 -0.78 -4.12
CA MET A 309 -5.00 -0.15 -4.34
C MET A 309 -3.95 -0.64 -3.35
N LEU A 310 -4.30 -0.83 -2.08
CA LEU A 310 -3.39 -1.39 -1.10
C LEU A 310 -2.93 -2.80 -1.50
N LEU A 311 -3.87 -3.66 -1.90
CA LEU A 311 -3.55 -5.02 -2.36
C LEU A 311 -2.75 -4.99 -3.67
N ALA A 312 -3.11 -4.14 -4.61
CA ALA A 312 -2.37 -3.96 -5.86
C ALA A 312 -0.92 -3.52 -5.59
N GLU A 313 -0.74 -2.48 -4.80
CA GLU A 313 0.59 -1.98 -4.46
C GLU A 313 1.44 -2.97 -3.68
N SER A 314 0.84 -3.77 -2.78
CA SER A 314 1.59 -4.77 -2.01
C SER A 314 2.30 -5.79 -2.90
N GLN A 315 1.79 -6.04 -4.10
CA GLN A 315 2.43 -6.91 -5.09
C GLN A 315 3.73 -6.30 -5.64
N LEU A 316 3.81 -4.97 -5.77
CA LEU A 316 5.06 -4.29 -6.17
C LEU A 316 6.18 -4.48 -5.12
N TYR A 317 5.82 -4.75 -3.87
CA TYR A 317 6.78 -5.03 -2.79
C TYR A 317 7.42 -6.42 -2.88
N THR A 318 6.92 -7.29 -3.77
CA THR A 318 7.51 -8.61 -4.03
C THR A 318 8.60 -8.59 -5.10
N LEU A 319 8.82 -7.43 -5.77
CA LEU A 319 9.84 -7.27 -6.81
C LEU A 319 11.24 -7.52 -6.23
N GLU A 320 11.98 -8.39 -6.87
CA GLU A 320 13.35 -8.75 -6.49
C GLU A 320 14.21 -9.05 -7.73
N ALA A 321 15.53 -9.01 -7.58
CA ALA A 321 16.44 -9.45 -8.63
C ALA A 321 16.24 -10.95 -8.87
N ALA A 322 16.19 -11.36 -10.14
CA ALA A 322 16.12 -12.77 -10.50
C ALA A 322 17.49 -13.42 -10.25
N GLU A 323 17.49 -14.61 -9.63
CA GLU A 323 18.66 -15.45 -9.50
C GLU A 323 19.14 -16.03 -10.85
#